data_759ca3f5c43e8e8453a58d718e69d7ef
#
_entry.id   759ca3f5c43e8e8453a58d718e69d7ef
#
_cell.length_a   1.000
_cell.length_b   1.000
_cell.length_c   1.000
_cell.angle_alpha   90.00
_cell.angle_beta   90.00
_cell.angle_gamma   90.00
#
_symmetry.space_group_name_H-M   'P 1'
#
loop_
_entity.id
_entity.type
_entity.pdbx_description
1 polymer ?
#
loop_
_entity_poly.entity_id
_entity_poly.type
_entity_poly.pdbx_seq_one_letter_code
_entity_poly.pdbx_strand_id
1 'polypeptide(L)'
;MAESDTRQAVNGLYDAYVKRDLERVASFIHDDIGWVIYAPRHLFGFTGPRQGKEAVLAALGAIAKAYSLKDYVPKITIVDGDRAAVVSEVRFKHHVTGRVLNFRLADVMRLRDGKIIEFEEFIDSIDVAEQALGRHLDLR
;
A
#
# COMPACT_ATOMS: atom_id res chain seq x y z
N MET A 1 19.38 -8.90 -10.06
CA MET A 1 19.31 -8.50 -8.64
C MET A 1 19.15 -9.75 -7.79
N ALA A 2 19.98 -9.89 -6.78
CA ALA A 2 19.91 -11.07 -5.90
C ALA A 2 18.65 -11.00 -5.02
N GLU A 3 18.08 -12.15 -4.70
CA GLU A 3 16.88 -12.22 -3.84
C GLU A 3 17.09 -11.59 -2.47
N SER A 4 18.30 -11.71 -1.90
CA SER A 4 18.64 -11.07 -0.63
C SER A 4 18.57 -9.54 -0.71
N ASP A 5 19.00 -8.96 -1.84
CA ASP A 5 18.92 -7.51 -2.06
C ASP A 5 17.46 -7.06 -2.23
N THR A 6 16.67 -7.85 -2.97
CA THR A 6 15.23 -7.59 -3.12
C THR A 6 14.54 -7.63 -1.77
N ARG A 7 14.79 -8.67 -0.97
CA ARG A 7 14.19 -8.81 0.36
C ARG A 7 14.59 -7.66 1.28
N GLN A 8 15.84 -7.25 1.25
CA GLN A 8 16.33 -6.14 2.07
C GLN A 8 15.64 -4.83 1.70
N ALA A 9 15.51 -4.53 0.40
CA ALA A 9 14.82 -3.32 -0.06
C ALA A 9 13.33 -3.34 0.32
N VAL A 10 12.66 -4.47 0.15
CA VAL A 10 11.25 -4.63 0.52
C VAL A 10 11.04 -4.45 2.01
N ASN A 11 11.87 -5.10 2.84
CA ASN A 11 11.79 -4.95 4.29
C ASN A 11 12.04 -3.49 4.72
N GLY A 12 12.99 -2.82 4.08
CA GLY A 12 13.28 -1.41 4.34
C GLY A 12 12.11 -0.49 4.00
N LEU A 13 11.44 -0.76 2.88
CA LEU A 13 10.25 0.00 2.47
C LEU A 13 9.14 -0.09 3.53
N TYR A 14 8.79 -1.30 3.97
CA TYR A 14 7.73 -1.48 4.97
C TYR A 14 8.12 -0.91 6.34
N ASP A 15 9.37 -1.07 6.74
CA ASP A 15 9.86 -0.46 7.98
C ASP A 15 9.73 1.07 7.94
N ALA A 16 10.10 1.69 6.84
CA ALA A 16 9.96 3.14 6.66
C ALA A 16 8.49 3.57 6.67
N TYR A 17 7.62 2.80 6.00
CA TYR A 17 6.18 3.11 5.94
C TYR A 17 5.53 3.01 7.33
N VAL A 18 5.83 1.95 8.08
CA VAL A 18 5.30 1.75 9.44
C VAL A 18 5.73 2.89 10.36
N LYS A 19 6.94 3.39 10.20
CA LYS A 19 7.48 4.51 10.99
C LYS A 19 7.02 5.88 10.48
N ARG A 20 6.22 5.92 9.42
CA ARG A 20 5.78 7.17 8.77
C ARG A 20 6.93 8.05 8.30
N ASP A 21 8.07 7.45 7.98
CA ASP A 21 9.22 8.13 7.40
C ASP A 21 9.05 8.20 5.88
N LEU A 22 8.31 9.19 5.41
CA LEU A 22 7.95 9.32 3.99
C LEU A 22 9.17 9.65 3.12
N GLU A 23 10.16 10.35 3.65
CA GLU A 23 11.41 10.62 2.94
C GLU A 23 12.16 9.31 2.65
N ARG A 24 12.24 8.44 3.65
CA ARG A 24 12.85 7.12 3.49
C ARG A 24 12.02 6.22 2.58
N VAL A 25 10.69 6.25 2.68
CA VAL A 25 9.81 5.55 1.73
C VAL A 25 10.12 5.98 0.31
N ALA A 26 10.22 7.29 0.07
CA ALA A 26 10.55 7.84 -1.26
C ALA A 26 11.87 7.30 -1.80
N SER A 27 12.85 7.04 -0.94
CA SER A 27 14.15 6.51 -1.35
C SER A 27 14.07 5.09 -1.93
N PHE A 28 13.02 4.33 -1.63
CA PHE A 28 12.78 2.98 -2.17
C PHE A 28 11.95 2.96 -3.45
N ILE A 29 11.45 4.12 -3.89
CA ILE A 29 10.55 4.22 -5.05
C ILE A 29 11.33 4.72 -6.27
N HIS A 30 11.22 3.96 -7.38
CA HIS A 30 11.80 4.36 -8.65
C HIS A 30 11.03 5.55 -9.25
N ASP A 31 11.73 6.46 -9.92
CA ASP A 31 11.11 7.65 -10.53
C ASP A 31 10.01 7.30 -11.52
N ASP A 32 10.16 6.18 -12.23
CA ASP A 32 9.23 5.72 -13.27
C ASP A 32 8.21 4.69 -12.76
N ILE A 33 7.95 4.64 -11.48
CA ILE A 33 7.05 3.64 -10.87
C ILE A 33 5.66 3.64 -11.51
N GLY A 34 5.16 2.43 -11.80
CA GLY A 34 3.73 2.18 -12.02
C GLY A 34 3.12 1.63 -10.75
N TRP A 35 2.00 2.22 -10.32
CA TRP A 35 1.37 1.95 -9.03
C TRP A 35 -0.13 1.81 -9.20
N VAL A 36 -0.73 0.86 -8.50
CA VAL A 36 -2.18 0.76 -8.42
C VAL A 36 -2.60 0.13 -7.10
N ILE A 37 -3.63 0.71 -6.49
CA ILE A 37 -4.39 0.09 -5.40
C ILE A 37 -5.77 -0.21 -5.96
N TYR A 38 -6.16 -1.48 -5.94
CA TYR A 38 -7.45 -1.94 -6.45
C TYR A 38 -8.52 -1.79 -5.38
N ALA A 39 -9.19 -0.63 -5.39
CA ALA A 39 -10.31 -0.30 -4.50
C ALA A 39 -11.23 0.71 -5.22
N PRO A 40 -12.48 0.88 -4.77
CA PRO A 40 -13.40 1.82 -5.42
C PRO A 40 -12.89 3.27 -5.35
N ARG A 41 -12.57 3.85 -6.51
CA ARG A 41 -11.99 5.20 -6.60
C ARG A 41 -12.93 6.29 -6.10
N HIS A 42 -14.23 6.12 -6.30
CA HIS A 42 -15.22 7.11 -5.85
C HIS A 42 -15.34 7.14 -4.32
N LEU A 43 -14.91 6.09 -3.64
CA LEU A 43 -14.90 6.01 -2.18
C LEU A 43 -13.52 6.34 -1.60
N PHE A 44 -12.47 5.93 -2.31
CA PHE A 44 -11.08 6.12 -1.92
C PHE A 44 -10.31 6.83 -3.05
N GLY A 45 -10.26 8.15 -3.02
CA GLY A 45 -9.70 8.96 -4.10
C GLY A 45 -8.22 8.74 -4.38
N PHE A 46 -7.48 8.13 -3.43
CA PHE A 46 -6.07 7.79 -3.58
C PHE A 46 -5.83 6.47 -4.31
N THR A 47 -6.88 5.73 -4.67
CA THR A 47 -6.77 4.43 -5.35
C THR A 47 -6.80 4.58 -6.88
N GLY A 48 -6.63 3.47 -7.58
CA GLY A 48 -6.55 3.45 -9.03
C GLY A 48 -5.12 3.66 -9.55
N PRO A 49 -4.92 3.59 -10.87
CA PRO A 49 -3.58 3.66 -11.46
C PRO A 49 -2.91 5.01 -11.27
N ARG A 50 -1.61 4.98 -10.96
CA ARG A 50 -0.77 6.17 -10.90
C ARG A 50 0.57 5.87 -11.55
N GLN A 51 1.16 6.88 -12.16
CA GLN A 51 2.44 6.77 -12.86
C GLN A 51 3.39 7.82 -12.33
N GLY A 52 4.60 7.37 -11.95
CA GLY A 52 5.67 8.22 -11.47
C GLY A 52 5.68 8.43 -9.96
N LYS A 53 6.87 8.70 -9.45
CA LYS A 53 7.14 8.82 -8.02
C LYS A 53 6.31 9.92 -7.34
N GLU A 54 6.19 11.09 -7.98
CA GLU A 54 5.44 12.20 -7.39
C GLU A 54 3.97 11.87 -7.21
N ALA A 55 3.35 11.19 -8.21
CA ALA A 55 1.96 10.77 -8.13
C ALA A 55 1.73 9.74 -7.01
N VAL A 56 2.69 8.84 -6.80
CA VAL A 56 2.63 7.85 -5.73
C VAL A 56 2.78 8.51 -4.36
N LEU A 57 3.73 9.43 -4.22
CA LEU A 57 3.91 10.16 -2.96
C LEU A 57 2.69 11.01 -2.62
N ALA A 58 2.02 11.58 -3.64
CA ALA A 58 0.77 12.30 -3.45
C ALA A 58 -0.34 11.37 -2.94
N ALA A 59 -0.43 10.15 -3.46
CA ALA A 59 -1.38 9.14 -2.98
C ALA A 59 -1.11 8.76 -1.52
N LEU A 60 0.15 8.51 -1.16
CA LEU A 60 0.52 8.18 0.21
C LEU A 60 0.23 9.35 1.17
N GLY A 61 0.47 10.58 0.73
CA GLY A 61 0.11 11.78 1.48
C GLY A 61 -1.39 11.92 1.70
N ALA A 62 -2.20 11.60 0.69
CA ALA A 62 -3.67 11.61 0.80
C ALA A 62 -4.17 10.57 1.80
N ILE A 63 -3.56 9.37 1.82
CA ILE A 63 -3.88 8.33 2.81
C ILE A 63 -3.56 8.85 4.22
N ALA A 64 -2.36 9.41 4.42
CA ALA A 64 -1.94 9.93 5.72
C ALA A 64 -2.81 11.10 6.21
N LYS A 65 -3.37 11.87 5.29
CA LYS A 65 -4.30 12.97 5.60
C LYS A 65 -5.67 12.47 6.04
N ALA A 66 -6.14 11.37 5.44
CA ALA A 66 -7.47 10.81 5.72
C ALA A 66 -7.48 9.82 6.89
N TYR A 67 -6.38 9.13 7.13
CA TYR A 67 -6.31 8.02 8.07
C TYR A 67 -5.08 8.10 8.97
N SER A 68 -5.26 7.68 10.23
CA SER A 68 -4.15 7.34 11.12
C SER A 68 -3.83 5.86 10.97
N LEU A 69 -2.56 5.53 10.84
CA LEU A 69 -2.10 4.14 10.86
C LEU A 69 -2.10 3.64 12.30
N LYS A 70 -2.86 2.58 12.58
CA LYS A 70 -2.91 1.95 13.90
C LYS A 70 -2.00 0.72 13.97
N ASP A 71 -2.10 -0.16 12.98
CA ASP A 71 -1.24 -1.33 12.87
C ASP A 71 -0.93 -1.60 11.40
N TYR A 72 0.28 -2.03 11.12
CA TYR A 72 0.68 -2.50 9.81
C TYR A 72 1.73 -3.58 9.99
N VAL A 73 1.33 -4.84 9.82
CA VAL A 73 2.19 -5.98 10.14
C VAL A 73 2.32 -6.89 8.92
N PRO A 74 3.48 -6.87 8.23
CA PRO A 74 3.77 -7.86 7.19
C PRO A 74 3.82 -9.26 7.80
N LYS A 75 3.01 -10.18 7.28
CA LYS A 75 2.90 -11.57 7.75
C LYS A 75 3.60 -12.56 6.86
N ILE A 76 3.55 -12.36 5.55
CA ILE A 76 4.14 -13.26 4.57
C ILE A 76 4.93 -12.41 3.58
N THR A 77 6.20 -12.74 3.38
CA THR A 77 7.04 -12.11 2.36
C THR A 77 7.62 -13.22 1.49
N ILE A 78 7.29 -13.17 0.20
CA ILE A 78 7.77 -14.11 -0.81
C ILE A 78 8.62 -13.33 -1.80
N VAL A 79 9.83 -13.81 -2.08
CA VAL A 79 10.75 -13.16 -3.02
C VAL A 79 11.15 -14.17 -4.09
N ASP A 80 11.12 -13.72 -5.34
CA ASP A 80 11.56 -14.47 -6.50
C ASP A 80 12.34 -13.50 -7.42
N GLY A 81 13.66 -13.54 -7.33
CA GLY A 81 14.54 -12.65 -8.09
C GLY A 81 14.28 -11.18 -7.73
N ASP A 82 13.86 -10.40 -8.72
CA ASP A 82 13.53 -8.97 -8.57
C ASP A 82 12.05 -8.72 -8.25
N ARG A 83 11.28 -9.77 -7.96
CA ARG A 83 9.86 -9.69 -7.64
C ARG A 83 9.60 -10.10 -6.19
N ALA A 84 8.59 -9.48 -5.61
CA ALA A 84 8.17 -9.83 -4.25
C ALA A 84 6.66 -9.74 -4.11
N ALA A 85 6.13 -10.55 -3.19
CA ALA A 85 4.74 -10.46 -2.75
C ALA A 85 4.74 -10.39 -1.23
N VAL A 86 3.99 -9.44 -0.67
CA VAL A 86 3.90 -9.24 0.77
C VAL A 86 2.43 -9.21 1.18
N VAL A 87 2.04 -10.10 2.09
CA VAL A 87 0.71 -10.09 2.70
C VAL A 87 0.83 -9.46 4.08
N SER A 88 0.01 -8.44 4.33
CA SER A 88 0.04 -7.69 5.59
C SER A 88 -1.34 -7.64 6.22
N GLU A 89 -1.37 -7.52 7.54
CA GLU A 89 -2.57 -7.21 8.32
C GLU A 89 -2.48 -5.76 8.76
N VAL A 90 -3.53 -4.97 8.49
CA VAL A 90 -3.48 -3.52 8.69
C VAL A 90 -4.74 -3.02 9.39
N ARG A 91 -4.55 -1.93 10.16
CA ARG A 91 -5.66 -1.16 10.74
C ARG A 91 -5.42 0.33 10.53
N PHE A 92 -6.42 0.98 9.97
CA PHE A 92 -6.42 2.42 9.77
C PHE A 92 -7.66 3.02 10.44
N LYS A 93 -7.50 4.20 11.03
CA LYS A 93 -8.63 4.95 11.61
C LYS A 93 -8.87 6.20 10.79
N HIS A 94 -10.09 6.37 10.29
CA HIS A 94 -10.48 7.56 9.53
C HIS A 94 -10.56 8.78 10.47
N HIS A 95 -9.92 9.89 10.07
CA HIS A 95 -9.83 11.08 10.92
C HIS A 95 -11.18 11.73 11.20
N VAL A 96 -12.08 11.75 10.21
CA VAL A 96 -13.37 12.43 10.33
C VAL A 96 -14.41 11.55 11.01
N THR A 97 -14.62 10.32 10.52
CA THR A 97 -15.67 9.43 11.02
C THR A 97 -15.29 8.67 12.27
N GLY A 98 -13.98 8.51 12.53
CA GLY A 98 -13.48 7.65 13.60
C GLY A 98 -13.58 6.15 13.31
N ARG A 99 -14.10 5.76 12.13
CA ARG A 99 -14.20 4.34 11.77
C ARG A 99 -12.83 3.72 11.58
N VAL A 100 -12.69 2.49 12.06
CA VAL A 100 -11.46 1.70 11.90
C VAL A 100 -11.67 0.70 10.78
N LEU A 101 -10.77 0.76 9.79
CA LEU A 101 -10.67 -0.25 8.73
C LEU A 101 -9.67 -1.31 9.18
N ASN A 102 -10.11 -2.55 9.24
CA ASN A 102 -9.28 -3.68 9.67
C ASN A 102 -9.34 -4.75 8.58
N PHE A 103 -8.22 -4.97 7.90
CA PHE A 103 -8.21 -5.86 6.74
C PHE A 103 -6.82 -6.41 6.45
N ARG A 104 -6.78 -7.39 5.55
CA ARG A 104 -5.53 -7.91 4.98
C ARG A 104 -5.38 -7.38 3.57
N LEU A 105 -4.14 -7.14 3.17
CA LEU A 105 -3.80 -6.75 1.81
C LEU A 105 -2.64 -7.58 1.30
N ALA A 106 -2.53 -7.67 -0.02
CA ALA A 106 -1.40 -8.28 -0.69
C ALA A 106 -0.81 -7.28 -1.67
N ASP A 107 0.48 -7.02 -1.51
CA ASP A 107 1.25 -6.18 -2.42
C ASP A 107 2.12 -7.07 -3.29
N VAL A 108 2.05 -6.84 -4.61
CA VAL A 108 2.91 -7.51 -5.58
C VAL A 108 3.76 -6.46 -6.26
N MET A 109 5.08 -6.67 -6.30
CA MET A 109 5.98 -5.64 -6.75
C MET A 109 7.16 -6.20 -7.53
N ARG A 110 7.73 -5.36 -8.38
CA ARG A 110 8.99 -5.62 -9.08
C ARG A 110 9.97 -4.48 -8.79
N LEU A 111 11.24 -4.83 -8.64
CA LEU A 111 12.29 -3.87 -8.36
C LEU A 111 13.21 -3.70 -9.58
N ARG A 112 13.76 -2.51 -9.71
CA ARG A 112 14.82 -2.17 -10.67
C ARG A 112 15.80 -1.23 -9.97
N ASP A 113 17.09 -1.55 -10.07
CA ASP A 113 18.16 -0.76 -9.44
C ASP A 113 17.92 -0.54 -7.94
N GLY A 114 17.40 -1.57 -7.25
CA GLY A 114 17.14 -1.53 -5.81
C GLY A 114 15.90 -0.74 -5.40
N LYS A 115 15.08 -0.32 -6.37
CA LYS A 115 13.88 0.49 -6.12
C LYS A 115 12.64 -0.16 -6.72
N ILE A 116 11.49 0.10 -6.09
CA ILE A 116 10.20 -0.42 -6.55
C ILE A 116 9.80 0.31 -7.83
N ILE A 117 9.66 -0.42 -8.94
CA ILE A 117 9.24 0.14 -10.23
C ILE A 117 7.84 -0.29 -10.65
N GLU A 118 7.32 -1.39 -10.11
CA GLU A 118 5.93 -1.81 -10.28
C GLU A 118 5.37 -2.18 -8.91
N PHE A 119 4.15 -1.74 -8.64
CA PHE A 119 3.48 -2.01 -7.38
C PHE A 119 1.99 -2.17 -7.62
N GLU A 120 1.42 -3.28 -7.18
CA GLU A 120 -0.01 -3.55 -7.22
C GLU A 120 -0.48 -3.98 -5.84
N GLU A 121 -1.52 -3.35 -5.32
CA GLU A 121 -2.11 -3.72 -4.04
C GLU A 121 -3.51 -4.28 -4.24
N PHE A 122 -3.72 -5.45 -3.67
CA PHE A 122 -4.98 -6.19 -3.73
C PHE A 122 -5.61 -6.24 -2.35
N ILE A 123 -6.87 -5.85 -2.26
CA ILE A 123 -7.65 -5.91 -1.02
C ILE A 123 -9.01 -6.54 -1.31
N ASP A 124 -9.70 -6.99 -0.26
CA ASP A 124 -11.13 -7.29 -0.38
C ASP A 124 -11.89 -5.97 -0.46
N SER A 125 -12.10 -5.48 -1.66
CA SER A 125 -12.61 -4.15 -1.90
C SER A 125 -14.07 -3.96 -1.42
N ILE A 126 -14.87 -5.02 -1.45
CA ILE A 126 -16.24 -4.96 -0.92
C ILE A 126 -16.22 -4.85 0.60
N ASP A 127 -15.46 -5.69 1.27
CA ASP A 127 -15.34 -5.65 2.73
C ASP A 127 -14.81 -4.30 3.22
N VAL A 128 -13.75 -3.81 2.60
CA VAL A 128 -13.16 -2.51 3.00
C VAL A 128 -14.13 -1.36 2.73
N ALA A 129 -14.86 -1.39 1.60
CA ALA A 129 -15.89 -0.38 1.31
C ALA A 129 -17.01 -0.41 2.34
N GLU A 130 -17.49 -1.58 2.73
CA GLU A 130 -18.51 -1.73 3.76
C GLU A 130 -18.05 -1.19 5.12
N GLN A 131 -16.80 -1.48 5.50
CA GLN A 131 -16.23 -0.93 6.73
C GLN A 131 -16.15 0.60 6.68
N ALA A 132 -15.72 1.16 5.55
CA ALA A 132 -15.61 2.62 5.38
C ALA A 132 -16.96 3.31 5.43
N LEU A 133 -17.99 2.70 4.85
CA LEU A 133 -19.36 3.22 4.83
C LEU A 133 -20.11 2.96 6.15
N GLY A 134 -19.69 1.98 6.93
CA GLY A 134 -20.37 1.55 8.15
C GLY A 134 -21.67 0.83 7.89
N ARG A 135 -21.82 0.20 6.71
CA ARG A 135 -23.02 -0.54 6.32
C ARG A 135 -22.71 -1.55 5.23
N HIS A 136 -23.53 -2.56 5.10
CA HIS A 136 -23.42 -3.52 4.00
C HIS A 136 -23.90 -2.89 2.68
N LEU A 137 -23.26 -3.28 1.58
CA LEU A 137 -23.66 -2.89 0.23
C LEU A 137 -24.78 -3.80 -0.26
N ASP A 138 -25.73 -3.19 -1.00
CA ASP A 138 -26.73 -3.98 -1.73
C ASP A 138 -26.14 -4.39 -3.08
N LEU A 139 -25.92 -5.68 -3.24
CA LEU A 139 -25.27 -6.26 -4.43
C LEU A 139 -26.30 -6.89 -5.40
N ARG A 140 -27.60 -6.67 -5.18
CA ARG A 140 -28.65 -7.20 -6.05
C ARG A 140 -28.90 -6.30 -7.26
#